data_1597f9305b66b8ccc8270868257a0772
#
_entry.id   1597f9305b66b8ccc8270868257a0772
#
_cell.length_a   1.000
_cell.length_b   1.000
_cell.length_c   1.000
_cell.angle_alpha   90.00
_cell.angle_beta   90.00
_cell.angle_gamma   90.00
#
_symmetry.space_group_name_H-M   'P 1'
#
loop_
_entity.id
_entity.type
_entity.pdbx_description
1 polymer ?
#
loop_
_entity_poly.entity_id
_entity_poly.type
_entity_poly.pdbx_seq_one_letter_code
_entity_poly.pdbx_strand_id
1 'polypeptide(L)'
;MKKRIALFLAIAMIVTLLAGCGGGTSSTPSSAPASGEGSGSSAQPVGTDKLVIWSYMNEGEPISTWEQSIVDAYSAEYPDVEVEIVFCGREIASQFQTKLNDKEADDFPDIIIQNTGVLAPLAQEGLFEPLDEALTTPAYDQDKTWGETFIPNLMESMKINGVSYFIPE
;
A
#
# COMPACT_ATOMS: atom_id res chain seq x y z
N MET A 1 -19.00 -13.20 -8.45
CA MET A 1 -19.20 -12.61 -9.77
C MET A 1 -20.61 -12.02 -10.01
N LYS A 2 -21.68 -12.49 -9.38
CA LYS A 2 -23.06 -11.98 -9.64
C LYS A 2 -23.40 -10.64 -8.96
N LYS A 3 -22.70 -10.21 -7.93
CA LYS A 3 -22.97 -8.96 -7.20
C LYS A 3 -22.27 -7.72 -7.80
N ARG A 4 -21.23 -7.89 -8.59
CA ARG A 4 -20.47 -6.79 -9.21
C ARG A 4 -21.08 -6.28 -10.53
N ILE A 5 -21.93 -7.07 -11.17
CA ILE A 5 -22.61 -6.70 -12.43
C ILE A 5 -23.78 -5.73 -12.18
N ALA A 6 -24.43 -5.80 -11.01
CA ALA A 6 -25.57 -4.92 -10.68
C ALA A 6 -25.15 -3.46 -10.40
N LEU A 7 -23.89 -3.22 -10.01
CA LEU A 7 -23.40 -1.88 -9.67
C LEU A 7 -23.06 -1.06 -10.93
N PHE A 8 -22.67 -1.71 -12.03
CA PHE A 8 -22.32 -1.00 -13.28
C PHE A 8 -23.54 -0.53 -14.08
N LEU A 9 -24.72 -1.09 -13.84
CA LEU A 9 -25.96 -0.68 -14.55
C LEU A 9 -26.64 0.54 -13.92
N ALA A 10 -26.33 0.90 -12.68
CA ALA A 10 -26.93 2.03 -11.97
C ALA A 10 -26.22 3.37 -12.26
N ILE A 11 -25.00 3.37 -12.79
CA ILE A 11 -24.20 4.59 -13.05
C ILE A 11 -24.43 5.17 -14.46
N ALA A 12 -25.03 4.42 -15.36
CA ALA A 12 -25.24 4.83 -16.76
C ALA A 12 -26.46 5.76 -16.99
N MET A 13 -27.27 6.12 -15.97
CA MET A 13 -28.50 6.88 -16.12
C MET A 13 -28.48 8.33 -15.61
N ILE A 14 -27.31 8.89 -15.18
CA ILE A 14 -27.28 10.25 -14.57
C ILE A 14 -26.50 11.29 -15.40
N VAL A 15 -26.14 11.01 -16.64
CA VAL A 15 -25.42 11.97 -17.51
C VAL A 15 -26.26 12.40 -18.71
N THR A 16 -27.48 12.94 -18.46
CA THR A 16 -28.17 13.74 -19.45
C THR A 16 -29.09 14.74 -18.75
N LEU A 17 -28.58 15.92 -18.43
CA LEU A 17 -29.33 17.17 -18.26
C LEU A 17 -28.43 18.25 -17.67
N LEU A 18 -27.77 19.04 -18.53
CA LEU A 18 -27.47 20.46 -18.32
C LEU A 18 -26.72 20.99 -19.55
N ALA A 19 -27.50 21.25 -20.61
CA ALA A 19 -27.10 22.20 -21.61
C ALA A 19 -27.95 23.46 -21.37
N GLY A 20 -27.32 24.57 -21.03
CA GLY A 20 -27.96 25.86 -20.79
C GLY A 20 -27.00 27.02 -20.97
N CYS A 21 -27.18 27.74 -21.98
CA CYS A 21 -26.52 28.84 -22.66
C CYS A 21 -26.36 30.15 -21.87
N GLY A 22 -25.38 31.00 -22.28
CA GLY A 22 -25.40 32.47 -22.12
C GLY A 22 -24.09 33.05 -21.57
N GLY A 23 -23.16 33.60 -22.28
CA GLY A 23 -23.07 34.83 -23.02
C GLY A 23 -22.44 35.97 -22.21
N GLY A 24 -21.23 36.47 -22.62
CA GLY A 24 -20.91 37.89 -22.47
C GLY A 24 -19.68 38.35 -21.68
N THR A 25 -18.64 38.77 -22.44
CA THR A 25 -17.72 39.94 -22.31
C THR A 25 -16.60 40.00 -21.26
N SER A 26 -15.40 39.99 -21.87
CA SER A 26 -14.14 40.78 -21.65
C SER A 26 -13.91 41.55 -20.35
N SER A 27 -12.76 41.27 -19.72
CA SER A 27 -11.66 42.23 -19.46
C SER A 27 -10.46 41.58 -18.72
N THR A 28 -9.29 41.69 -19.27
CA THR A 28 -7.93 41.44 -18.74
C THR A 28 -7.40 42.75 -18.12
N PRO A 29 -6.23 42.80 -17.44
CA PRO A 29 -5.52 41.87 -16.53
C PRO A 29 -5.14 42.54 -15.20
N SER A 30 -4.73 41.74 -14.19
CA SER A 30 -3.76 42.26 -13.19
C SER A 30 -3.02 41.09 -12.52
N SER A 31 -1.72 41.20 -12.62
CA SER A 31 -0.74 40.28 -12.03
C SER A 31 -0.61 40.49 -10.54
N ALA A 32 -0.65 39.39 -9.76
CA ALA A 32 0.01 39.31 -8.46
C ALA A 32 0.47 37.85 -8.23
N PRO A 33 1.67 37.63 -7.67
CA PRO A 33 2.20 36.27 -7.48
C PRO A 33 1.51 35.63 -6.29
N ALA A 34 0.78 34.57 -6.53
CA ALA A 34 0.30 33.69 -5.48
C ALA A 34 1.45 32.78 -5.05
N SER A 35 1.84 32.91 -3.80
CA SER A 35 2.68 31.96 -3.08
C SER A 35 2.10 30.57 -3.22
N GLY A 36 2.87 29.65 -3.81
CA GLY A 36 2.51 28.25 -3.85
C GLY A 36 2.63 27.66 -2.46
N GLU A 37 1.50 27.42 -1.81
CA GLU A 37 1.42 26.47 -0.73
C GLU A 37 1.57 25.09 -1.38
N GLY A 38 2.70 24.46 -1.09
CA GLY A 38 2.95 23.07 -1.43
C GLY A 38 1.92 22.22 -0.70
N SER A 39 0.88 21.82 -1.43
CA SER A 39 -0.05 20.80 -0.99
C SER A 39 0.72 19.48 -1.03
N GLY A 40 1.28 19.09 0.11
CA GLY A 40 1.76 17.74 0.32
C GLY A 40 0.57 16.82 0.11
N SER A 41 0.57 16.10 -1.02
CA SER A 41 -0.36 15.02 -1.27
C SER A 41 0.03 13.89 -0.32
N SER A 42 -0.52 13.88 0.87
CA SER A 42 -0.54 12.68 1.69
C SER A 42 -1.35 11.66 0.89
N ALA A 43 -0.68 10.64 0.38
CA ALA A 43 -1.36 9.47 -0.18
C ALA A 43 -2.18 8.86 0.97
N GLN A 44 -3.49 9.08 0.97
CA GLN A 44 -4.37 8.40 1.89
C GLN A 44 -4.37 6.92 1.55
N PRO A 45 -4.30 6.03 2.55
CA PRO A 45 -4.45 4.61 2.31
C PRO A 45 -5.76 4.34 1.60
N VAL A 46 -5.69 3.70 0.42
CA VAL A 46 -6.86 3.35 -0.37
C VAL A 46 -7.35 1.99 0.11
N GLY A 47 -8.34 2.04 1.02
CA GLY A 47 -9.42 1.06 0.99
C GLY A 47 -9.17 -0.34 1.53
N THR A 48 -8.48 -0.54 2.67
CA THR A 48 -8.78 -1.70 3.51
C THR A 48 -9.18 -1.22 4.90
N ASP A 49 -10.32 -1.69 5.38
CA ASP A 49 -10.75 -1.40 6.75
C ASP A 49 -9.79 -2.06 7.77
N LYS A 50 -8.97 -3.02 7.33
CA LYS A 50 -8.00 -3.77 8.14
C LYS A 50 -6.75 -4.11 7.33
N LEU A 51 -5.57 -3.97 7.97
CA LEU A 51 -4.26 -4.39 7.47
C LEU A 51 -3.67 -5.46 8.39
N VAL A 52 -3.39 -6.64 7.87
CA VAL A 52 -2.82 -7.77 8.61
C VAL A 52 -1.36 -7.97 8.25
N ILE A 53 -0.48 -7.88 9.24
CA ILE A 53 0.96 -8.05 9.10
C ILE A 53 1.40 -9.32 9.83
N TRP A 54 2.09 -10.21 9.15
CA TRP A 54 2.71 -11.36 9.79
C TRP A 54 4.21 -11.19 9.93
N SER A 55 4.75 -11.37 11.14
CA SER A 55 6.18 -11.33 11.42
C SER A 55 6.72 -12.69 11.87
N TYR A 56 7.95 -13.01 11.43
CA TYR A 56 8.66 -14.23 11.83
C TYR A 56 9.29 -14.14 13.23
N MET A 57 9.17 -12.99 13.90
CA MET A 57 9.60 -12.83 15.28
C MET A 57 8.67 -13.57 16.24
N ASN A 58 9.19 -13.91 17.42
CA ASN A 58 8.33 -14.33 18.52
C ASN A 58 7.92 -13.13 19.34
N GLU A 59 6.73 -13.18 19.89
CA GLU A 59 6.26 -12.15 20.81
C GLU A 59 7.22 -11.97 22.00
N GLY A 60 7.52 -10.71 22.34
CA GLY A 60 8.41 -10.36 23.44
C GLY A 60 9.92 -10.33 23.06
N GLU A 61 10.30 -10.64 21.84
CA GLU A 61 11.66 -10.39 21.35
C GLU A 61 11.88 -8.87 21.18
N PRO A 62 13.12 -8.37 21.29
CA PRO A 62 13.40 -6.93 21.13
C PRO A 62 12.91 -6.37 19.77
N ILE A 63 13.05 -7.14 18.70
CA ILE A 63 12.61 -6.73 17.35
C ILE A 63 11.09 -6.71 17.28
N SER A 64 10.38 -7.70 17.83
CA SER A 64 8.92 -7.70 17.83
C SER A 64 8.35 -6.51 18.62
N THR A 65 9.03 -6.07 19.69
CA THR A 65 8.64 -4.86 20.42
C THR A 65 8.82 -3.60 19.57
N TRP A 66 9.87 -3.55 18.76
CA TRP A 66 10.10 -2.44 17.83
C TRP A 66 9.08 -2.46 16.69
N GLU A 67 8.81 -3.60 16.06
CA GLU A 67 7.78 -3.76 15.03
C GLU A 67 6.40 -3.32 15.56
N GLN A 68 6.04 -3.73 16.78
CA GLN A 68 4.80 -3.29 17.42
C GLN A 68 4.75 -1.77 17.58
N SER A 69 5.88 -1.14 17.96
CA SER A 69 5.92 0.32 18.12
C SER A 69 5.69 1.07 16.80
N ILE A 70 6.08 0.50 15.65
CA ILE A 70 5.80 1.06 14.33
C ILE A 70 4.30 0.96 14.03
N VAL A 71 3.69 -0.19 14.29
CA VAL A 71 2.25 -0.40 14.13
C VAL A 71 1.46 0.58 15.00
N ASP A 72 1.86 0.74 16.26
CA ASP A 72 1.20 1.68 17.19
C ASP A 72 1.30 3.13 16.69
N ALA A 73 2.48 3.53 16.16
CA ALA A 73 2.68 4.87 15.60
C ALA A 73 1.83 5.09 14.33
N TYR A 74 1.76 4.11 13.45
CA TYR A 74 0.94 4.17 12.24
C TYR A 74 -0.55 4.27 12.60
N SER A 75 -1.04 3.45 13.53
CA SER A 75 -2.44 3.45 13.98
C SER A 75 -2.82 4.77 14.67
N ALA A 76 -1.86 5.43 15.33
CA ALA A 76 -2.09 6.75 15.92
C ALA A 76 -2.23 7.85 14.87
N GLU A 77 -1.54 7.75 13.74
CA GLU A 77 -1.61 8.69 12.62
C GLU A 77 -2.82 8.42 11.72
N TYR A 78 -3.18 7.15 11.53
CA TYR A 78 -4.28 6.69 10.66
C TYR A 78 -5.33 5.90 11.45
N PRO A 79 -6.12 6.56 12.32
CA PRO A 79 -7.05 5.90 13.24
C PRO A 79 -8.24 5.19 12.55
N ASP A 80 -8.47 5.49 11.28
CA ASP A 80 -9.52 4.86 10.46
C ASP A 80 -9.06 3.53 9.83
N VAL A 81 -7.78 3.16 10.00
CA VAL A 81 -7.21 1.90 9.50
C VAL A 81 -6.91 1.00 10.70
N GLU A 82 -7.60 -0.14 10.77
CA GLU A 82 -7.24 -1.18 11.74
C GLU A 82 -5.96 -1.89 11.29
N VAL A 83 -4.93 -1.92 12.12
CA VAL A 83 -3.69 -2.65 11.84
C VAL A 83 -3.47 -3.73 12.87
N GLU A 84 -3.33 -4.97 12.40
CA GLU A 84 -3.00 -6.12 13.24
C GLU A 84 -1.62 -6.65 12.86
N ILE A 85 -0.71 -6.83 13.85
CA ILE A 85 0.53 -7.56 13.66
C ILE A 85 0.47 -8.89 14.42
N VAL A 86 0.76 -9.99 13.72
CA VAL A 86 0.77 -11.34 14.25
C VAL A 86 2.21 -11.87 14.28
N PHE A 87 2.71 -12.18 15.46
CA PHE A 87 4.05 -12.75 15.65
C PHE A 87 3.99 -14.28 15.51
N CYS A 88 4.21 -14.76 14.29
CA CYS A 88 4.11 -16.18 13.92
C CYS A 88 5.31 -17.02 14.35
N GLY A 89 6.42 -16.38 14.75
CA GLY A 89 7.68 -17.07 15.02
C GLY A 89 8.27 -17.74 13.79
N ARG A 90 9.18 -18.68 14.01
CA ARG A 90 9.94 -19.34 12.94
C ARG A 90 9.10 -20.24 12.03
N GLU A 91 7.87 -20.58 12.45
CA GLU A 91 6.93 -21.42 11.70
C GLU A 91 6.09 -20.65 10.67
N ILE A 92 6.33 -19.35 10.50
CA ILE A 92 5.55 -18.48 9.61
C ILE A 92 5.36 -19.06 8.19
N ALA A 93 6.41 -19.68 7.61
CA ALA A 93 6.34 -20.25 6.27
C ALA A 93 5.33 -21.39 6.16
N SER A 94 5.29 -22.30 7.14
CA SER A 94 4.35 -23.41 7.19
C SER A 94 2.93 -22.94 7.50
N GLN A 95 2.78 -21.93 8.36
CA GLN A 95 1.49 -21.32 8.65
C GLN A 95 0.94 -20.63 7.39
N PHE A 96 1.76 -19.88 6.65
CA PHE A 96 1.35 -19.23 5.41
C PHE A 96 0.93 -20.23 4.34
N GLN A 97 1.69 -21.32 4.14
CA GLN A 97 1.30 -22.39 3.22
C GLN A 97 -0.09 -22.98 3.55
N THR A 98 -0.40 -23.12 4.83
CA THR A 98 -1.72 -23.59 5.25
C THR A 98 -2.80 -22.55 4.94
N LYS A 99 -2.48 -21.26 5.15
CA LYS A 99 -3.40 -20.14 4.95
C LYS A 99 -3.74 -19.88 3.48
N LEU A 100 -2.88 -20.29 2.55
CA LEU A 100 -3.13 -20.16 1.10
C LEU A 100 -4.42 -20.86 0.62
N ASN A 101 -4.98 -21.78 1.40
CA ASN A 101 -6.26 -22.42 1.11
C ASN A 101 -7.47 -21.50 1.39
N ASP A 102 -7.28 -20.40 2.12
CA ASP A 102 -8.34 -19.47 2.54
C ASP A 102 -7.85 -18.01 2.44
N LYS A 103 -7.60 -17.56 1.22
CA LYS A 103 -7.07 -16.22 0.95
C LYS A 103 -8.09 -15.09 1.17
N GLU A 104 -9.36 -15.43 1.31
CA GLU A 104 -10.43 -14.46 1.57
C GLU A 104 -10.74 -14.31 3.07
N ALA A 105 -9.98 -14.98 3.94
CA ALA A 105 -10.15 -14.87 5.38
C ALA A 105 -9.68 -13.50 5.88
N ASP A 106 -10.39 -12.94 6.85
CA ASP A 106 -10.10 -11.61 7.43
C ASP A 106 -8.74 -11.52 8.13
N ASP A 107 -8.11 -12.66 8.42
CA ASP A 107 -6.78 -12.79 9.01
C ASP A 107 -5.72 -13.30 8.01
N PHE A 108 -6.00 -13.25 6.69
CA PHE A 108 -4.99 -13.49 5.66
C PHE A 108 -4.00 -12.32 5.64
N PRO A 109 -2.67 -12.57 5.65
CA PRO A 109 -1.71 -11.48 5.71
C PRO A 109 -1.66 -10.65 4.42
N ASP A 110 -1.71 -9.33 4.57
CA ASP A 110 -1.43 -8.37 3.50
C ASP A 110 0.09 -8.13 3.37
N ILE A 111 0.81 -8.20 4.49
CA ILE A 111 2.26 -8.01 4.56
C ILE A 111 2.90 -9.17 5.33
N ILE A 112 4.03 -9.67 4.82
CA ILE A 112 4.83 -10.69 5.50
C ILE A 112 6.24 -10.16 5.73
N ILE A 113 6.66 -10.09 6.99
CA ILE A 113 8.03 -9.76 7.42
C ILE A 113 8.80 -11.07 7.59
N GLN A 114 9.73 -11.34 6.67
CA GLN A 114 10.55 -12.55 6.67
C GLN A 114 11.77 -12.35 5.76
N ASN A 115 12.82 -13.15 5.92
CA ASN A 115 13.96 -13.06 5.04
C ASN A 115 13.62 -13.50 3.59
N THR A 116 14.25 -12.86 2.62
CA THR A 116 14.00 -13.08 1.19
C THR A 116 14.24 -14.50 0.72
N GLY A 117 15.17 -15.24 1.35
CA GLY A 117 15.44 -16.64 1.02
C GLY A 117 14.24 -17.55 1.24
N VAL A 118 13.38 -17.23 2.21
CA VAL A 118 12.13 -17.96 2.47
C VAL A 118 11.02 -17.52 1.53
N LEU A 119 10.94 -16.22 1.23
CA LEU A 119 9.84 -15.65 0.43
C LEU A 119 10.06 -15.75 -1.08
N ALA A 120 11.31 -15.81 -1.56
CA ALA A 120 11.62 -15.81 -2.99
C ALA A 120 10.91 -16.93 -3.78
N PRO A 121 10.82 -18.19 -3.32
CA PRO A 121 10.03 -19.21 -4.00
C PRO A 121 8.55 -18.84 -4.16
N LEU A 122 7.96 -18.24 -3.14
CA LEU A 122 6.55 -17.81 -3.14
C LEU A 122 6.31 -16.68 -4.14
N ALA A 123 7.26 -15.73 -4.25
CA ALA A 123 7.22 -14.69 -5.27
C ALA A 123 7.30 -15.26 -6.69
N GLN A 124 8.13 -16.28 -6.91
CA GLN A 124 8.23 -16.99 -8.21
C GLN A 124 6.93 -17.73 -8.58
N GLU A 125 6.17 -18.16 -7.58
CA GLU A 125 4.84 -18.77 -7.75
C GLU A 125 3.72 -17.73 -7.98
N GLY A 126 4.05 -16.42 -7.95
CA GLY A 126 3.09 -15.33 -8.17
C GLY A 126 2.16 -15.10 -6.99
N LEU A 127 2.62 -15.35 -5.76
CA LEU A 127 1.84 -15.16 -4.54
C LEU A 127 1.97 -13.74 -3.96
N PHE A 128 2.88 -12.92 -4.49
CA PHE A 128 3.09 -11.54 -4.08
C PHE A 128 2.84 -10.57 -5.24
N GLU A 129 2.35 -9.38 -4.91
CA GLU A 129 2.18 -8.31 -5.87
C GLU A 129 3.53 -7.65 -6.21
N PRO A 130 3.79 -7.30 -7.49
CA PRO A 130 4.93 -6.49 -7.89
C PRO A 130 4.88 -5.10 -7.26
N LEU A 131 6.02 -4.64 -6.74
CA LEU A 131 6.15 -3.33 -6.09
C LEU A 131 6.72 -2.25 -7.02
N ASP A 132 7.08 -2.58 -8.27
CA ASP A 132 7.76 -1.67 -9.19
C ASP A 132 6.98 -0.35 -9.39
N GLU A 133 5.66 -0.40 -9.53
CA GLU A 133 4.82 0.80 -9.66
C GLU A 133 4.79 1.58 -8.34
N ALA A 134 4.56 0.91 -7.21
CA ALA A 134 4.51 1.53 -5.90
C ALA A 134 5.83 2.24 -5.54
N LEU A 135 6.98 1.66 -5.92
CA LEU A 135 8.30 2.24 -5.69
C LEU A 135 8.55 3.54 -6.45
N THR A 136 7.75 3.87 -7.47
CA THR A 136 7.82 5.15 -8.20
C THR A 136 6.97 6.25 -7.57
N THR A 137 6.12 5.94 -6.59
CA THR A 137 5.29 6.94 -5.91
C THR A 137 6.14 7.84 -5.01
N PRO A 138 5.69 9.07 -4.71
CA PRO A 138 6.37 9.93 -3.76
C PRO A 138 6.52 9.27 -2.40
N ALA A 139 7.71 9.37 -1.81
CA ALA A 139 7.95 8.92 -0.45
C ALA A 139 7.27 9.85 0.55
N TYR A 140 6.83 9.30 1.68
CA TYR A 140 6.28 10.10 2.76
C TYR A 140 7.30 11.14 3.26
N ASP A 141 6.86 12.40 3.32
CA ASP A 141 7.64 13.54 3.83
C ASP A 141 9.05 13.72 3.22
N GLN A 142 9.24 13.34 1.94
CA GLN A 142 10.52 13.47 1.24
C GLN A 142 10.33 13.88 -0.24
N ASP A 143 11.29 14.67 -0.76
CA ASP A 143 11.32 15.11 -2.16
C ASP A 143 11.91 14.05 -3.11
N LYS A 144 11.55 12.79 -2.92
CA LYS A 144 12.01 11.65 -3.75
C LYS A 144 10.96 10.55 -3.80
N THR A 145 11.14 9.59 -4.68
CA THR A 145 10.26 8.42 -4.74
C THR A 145 10.54 7.45 -3.60
N TRP A 146 9.57 6.59 -3.28
CA TRP A 146 9.73 5.57 -2.26
C TRP A 146 10.92 4.66 -2.56
N GLY A 147 11.10 4.21 -3.81
CA GLY A 147 12.25 3.40 -4.22
C GLY A 147 13.60 4.08 -4.01
N GLU A 148 13.69 5.41 -4.14
CA GLU A 148 14.91 6.19 -3.91
C GLU A 148 15.26 6.34 -2.42
N THR A 149 14.38 5.95 -1.50
CA THR A 149 14.68 5.92 -0.06
C THR A 149 15.59 4.77 0.32
N PHE A 150 15.62 3.70 -0.47
CA PHE A 150 16.40 2.50 -0.22
C PHE A 150 17.79 2.54 -0.89
N ILE A 151 18.69 1.67 -0.45
CA ILE A 151 20.02 1.50 -1.04
C ILE A 151 19.86 0.81 -2.42
N PRO A 152 20.25 1.46 -3.54
CA PRO A 152 19.96 0.94 -4.89
C PRO A 152 20.50 -0.47 -5.15
N ASN A 153 21.75 -0.75 -4.74
CA ASN A 153 22.35 -2.07 -4.94
C ASN A 153 21.65 -3.18 -4.13
N LEU A 154 21.10 -2.83 -2.97
CA LEU A 154 20.34 -3.77 -2.13
C LEU A 154 19.01 -4.10 -2.81
N MET A 155 18.26 -3.08 -3.24
CA MET A 155 17.01 -3.26 -3.98
C MET A 155 17.20 -4.13 -5.23
N GLU A 156 18.24 -3.85 -6.01
CA GLU A 156 18.52 -4.62 -7.22
C GLU A 156 18.84 -6.09 -6.92
N SER A 157 19.58 -6.36 -5.82
CA SER A 157 19.96 -7.73 -5.41
C SER A 157 18.76 -8.57 -4.92
N MET A 158 17.66 -7.91 -4.54
CA MET A 158 16.44 -8.56 -4.02
C MET A 158 15.38 -8.84 -5.10
N LYS A 159 15.60 -8.38 -6.33
CA LYS A 159 14.68 -8.63 -7.44
C LYS A 159 14.61 -10.11 -7.81
N ILE A 160 13.41 -10.56 -8.13
CA ILE A 160 13.14 -11.88 -8.69
C ILE A 160 12.80 -11.73 -10.17
N ASN A 161 13.65 -12.26 -11.05
CA ASN A 161 13.50 -12.13 -12.51
C ASN A 161 13.35 -10.67 -12.99
N GLY A 162 14.02 -9.74 -12.32
CA GLY A 162 13.98 -8.30 -12.64
C GLY A 162 12.79 -7.54 -12.05
N VAL A 163 11.93 -8.18 -11.26
CA VAL A 163 10.75 -7.60 -10.62
C VAL A 163 11.00 -7.44 -9.12
N SER A 164 10.58 -6.31 -8.56
CA SER A 164 10.66 -6.01 -7.11
C SER A 164 9.42 -6.54 -6.40
N TYR A 165 9.61 -7.47 -5.47
CA TYR A 165 8.54 -7.99 -4.59
C TYR A 165 8.83 -7.70 -3.11
N PHE A 166 10.02 -7.23 -2.79
CA PHE A 166 10.51 -7.06 -1.43
C PHE A 166 11.09 -5.67 -1.23
N ILE A 167 10.97 -5.19 -0.01
CA ILE A 167 11.68 -4.02 0.50
C ILE A 167 12.55 -4.46 1.68
N PRO A 168 13.75 -3.87 1.87
CA PRO A 168 14.56 -4.12 3.06
C PRO A 168 13.97 -3.41 4.27
N GLU A 169 14.12 -4.03 5.44
CA GLU A 169 13.93 -3.40 6.74
C GLU A 169 15.07 -2.43 7.06
#